data_5cc79016e234c00f7fc436fd29f0ed21
#
_entry.id   5cc79016e234c00f7fc436fd29f0ed21
#
_cell.length_a   1.000
_cell.length_b   1.000
_cell.length_c   1.000
_cell.angle_alpha   90.00
_cell.angle_beta   90.00
_cell.angle_gamma   90.00
#
_symmetry.space_group_name_H-M   'P 1'
#
loop_
_entity.id
_entity.type
_entity.pdbx_description
1 polymer ?
#
loop_
_entity_poly.entity_id
_entity_poly.type
_entity_poly.pdbx_seq_one_letter_code
_entity_poly.pdbx_strand_id
1 'polypeptide(L)'
;ILGANAHASIYNSPYINNDGVVVSGFANYNQIKNNIENIEGVLSVSPVVKGQVMANANGQNQGVEVFGETLIDIKKLPLIMSPELSYGSIDSFEKGIAIGSGIARSLGLKLGDTLTLISPDGVKTAFGTSPRINGFEVVYIFQVGRYDIDNTRIYMPLADAQIYFNSEGRVDEFEVIVNEPEDIDDLKILLLSSMSNSALIWTWRDANGGFLNALQMED
;
A
#
# COMPACT_ATOMS: atom_id res chain seq x y z
N ILE A 1 4.80 -3.18 15.84
CA ILE A 1 5.36 -2.54 14.64
C ILE A 1 5.23 -3.46 13.43
N LEU A 2 5.60 -4.72 13.53
CA LEU A 2 5.74 -5.66 12.41
C LEU A 2 4.45 -6.37 11.95
N GLY A 3 3.33 -6.21 12.64
CA GLY A 3 2.08 -6.95 12.31
C GLY A 3 1.11 -6.23 11.37
N ALA A 4 1.32 -4.94 11.10
CA ALA A 4 0.44 -4.13 10.26
C ALA A 4 1.13 -3.58 9.01
N ASN A 5 2.44 -3.73 8.92
CA ASN A 5 3.25 -3.30 7.78
C ASN A 5 4.12 -4.46 7.30
N ALA A 6 4.50 -4.41 6.04
CA ALA A 6 5.53 -5.26 5.48
C ALA A 6 6.89 -5.05 6.18
N HIS A 7 7.76 -6.06 6.12
CA HIS A 7 9.10 -5.99 6.69
C HIS A 7 10.09 -5.25 5.78
N ALA A 8 9.81 -5.25 4.47
CA ALA A 8 10.53 -4.46 3.48
C ALA A 8 9.60 -4.01 2.35
N SER A 9 9.90 -2.86 1.77
CA SER A 9 9.29 -2.37 0.54
C SER A 9 10.35 -2.26 -0.54
N ILE A 10 10.08 -2.84 -1.72
CA ILE A 10 10.95 -2.77 -2.90
C ILE A 10 10.28 -1.83 -3.89
N TYR A 11 10.92 -0.75 -4.26
CA TYR A 11 10.44 0.23 -5.22
C TYR A 11 11.49 0.55 -6.26
N ASN A 12 11.09 1.17 -7.36
CA ASN A 12 11.97 1.51 -8.45
C ASN A 12 12.13 3.04 -8.54
N SER A 13 13.38 3.51 -8.70
CA SER A 13 13.61 4.92 -8.98
C SER A 13 12.96 5.31 -10.30
N PRO A 14 12.22 6.42 -10.37
CA PRO A 14 11.69 6.92 -11.63
C PRO A 14 12.82 7.15 -12.63
N TYR A 15 12.61 6.76 -13.88
CA TYR A 15 13.55 7.01 -14.97
C TYR A 15 12.81 7.55 -16.21
N ILE A 16 13.52 8.23 -17.06
CA ILE A 16 12.97 8.72 -18.33
C ILE A 16 13.27 7.66 -19.40
N ASN A 17 12.21 7.16 -20.06
CA ASN A 17 12.37 6.21 -21.17
C ASN A 17 12.83 6.90 -22.46
N ASN A 18 13.06 6.12 -23.53
CA ASN A 18 13.51 6.63 -24.83
C ASN A 18 12.54 7.62 -25.50
N ASP A 19 11.27 7.60 -25.09
CA ASP A 19 10.21 8.49 -25.57
C ASP A 19 10.09 9.78 -24.74
N GLY A 20 10.97 10.00 -23.75
CA GLY A 20 10.96 11.16 -22.87
C GLY A 20 9.89 11.10 -21.78
N VAL A 21 9.29 9.92 -21.54
CA VAL A 21 8.25 9.72 -20.52
C VAL A 21 8.89 9.26 -19.22
N VAL A 22 8.49 9.87 -18.11
CA VAL A 22 8.87 9.40 -16.77
C VAL A 22 8.15 8.09 -16.50
N VAL A 23 8.90 7.04 -16.25
CA VAL A 23 8.41 5.70 -15.90
C VAL A 23 8.79 5.41 -14.45
N SER A 24 7.79 5.01 -13.66
CA SER A 24 7.98 4.55 -12.26
C SER A 24 7.36 3.18 -12.09
N GLY A 25 7.72 2.52 -11.00
CA GLY A 25 7.17 1.21 -10.64
C GLY A 25 7.59 0.09 -11.60
N PHE A 26 6.89 -1.02 -11.51
CA PHE A 26 7.26 -2.29 -12.16
C PHE A 26 6.17 -2.75 -13.13
N ALA A 27 6.55 -2.99 -14.39
CA ALA A 27 5.80 -3.82 -15.31
C ALA A 27 6.16 -5.30 -15.07
N ASN A 28 5.38 -6.24 -15.61
CA ASN A 28 5.60 -7.69 -15.42
C ASN A 28 5.66 -8.10 -13.93
N TYR A 29 4.96 -7.39 -13.08
CA TYR A 29 5.03 -7.54 -11.63
C TYR A 29 4.71 -8.96 -11.13
N ASN A 30 3.89 -9.74 -11.85
CA ASN A 30 3.62 -11.13 -11.49
C ASN A 30 4.87 -12.02 -11.58
N GLN A 31 5.70 -11.82 -12.61
CA GLN A 31 6.96 -12.57 -12.75
C GLN A 31 7.96 -12.16 -11.66
N ILE A 32 8.05 -10.86 -11.37
CA ILE A 32 8.92 -10.33 -10.31
C ILE A 32 8.49 -10.87 -8.95
N LYS A 33 7.18 -10.83 -8.65
CA LYS A 33 6.60 -11.42 -7.43
C LYS A 33 7.04 -12.87 -7.26
N ASN A 34 6.85 -13.70 -8.30
CA ASN A 34 7.22 -15.11 -8.25
C ASN A 34 8.72 -15.32 -8.00
N ASN A 35 9.58 -14.49 -8.61
CA ASN A 35 11.02 -14.56 -8.39
C ASN A 35 11.39 -14.26 -6.94
N ILE A 36 10.79 -13.23 -6.34
CA ILE A 36 11.03 -12.84 -4.95
C ILE A 36 10.47 -13.90 -3.98
N GLU A 37 9.28 -14.45 -4.23
CA GLU A 37 8.65 -15.47 -3.39
C GLU A 37 9.48 -16.78 -3.33
N ASN A 38 10.34 -17.05 -4.33
CA ASN A 38 11.24 -18.20 -4.33
C ASN A 38 12.53 -17.99 -3.51
N ILE A 39 12.76 -16.81 -2.96
CA ILE A 39 13.93 -16.54 -2.10
C ILE A 39 13.68 -17.15 -0.72
N GLU A 40 14.63 -17.93 -0.23
CA GLU A 40 14.56 -18.53 1.10
C GLU A 40 14.42 -17.43 2.17
N GLY A 41 13.49 -17.62 3.10
CA GLY A 41 13.17 -16.64 4.15
C GLY A 41 12.04 -15.66 3.79
N VAL A 42 11.60 -15.59 2.53
CA VAL A 42 10.43 -14.80 2.13
C VAL A 42 9.15 -15.59 2.40
N LEU A 43 8.23 -14.99 3.15
CA LEU A 43 6.89 -15.56 3.43
C LEU A 43 5.85 -15.15 2.41
N SER A 44 5.85 -13.88 2.04
CA SER A 44 4.90 -13.37 1.05
C SER A 44 5.41 -12.09 0.39
N VAL A 45 4.94 -11.86 -0.83
CA VAL A 45 5.19 -10.67 -1.61
C VAL A 45 3.88 -10.15 -2.14
N SER A 46 3.58 -8.89 -1.84
CA SER A 46 2.37 -8.20 -2.29
C SER A 46 2.76 -7.10 -3.27
N PRO A 47 2.34 -7.19 -4.55
CA PRO A 47 2.46 -6.07 -5.47
C PRO A 47 1.44 -4.99 -5.11
N VAL A 48 1.89 -3.75 -4.98
CA VAL A 48 1.10 -2.64 -4.46
C VAL A 48 1.12 -1.44 -5.41
N VAL A 49 -0.06 -0.86 -5.62
CA VAL A 49 -0.22 0.49 -6.18
C VAL A 49 -0.48 1.45 -5.02
N LYS A 50 0.29 2.52 -4.92
CA LYS A 50 0.18 3.50 -3.83
C LYS A 50 -0.16 4.90 -4.35
N GLY A 51 -0.97 5.62 -3.58
CA GLY A 51 -1.24 7.02 -3.87
C GLY A 51 -1.81 7.78 -2.69
N GLN A 52 -1.40 9.05 -2.59
CA GLN A 52 -1.97 9.99 -1.61
C GLN A 52 -3.08 10.78 -2.28
N VAL A 53 -4.24 10.81 -1.65
CA VAL A 53 -5.44 11.45 -2.18
C VAL A 53 -6.22 12.15 -1.07
N MET A 54 -7.19 12.96 -1.47
CA MET A 54 -8.17 13.54 -0.55
C MET A 54 -9.39 12.62 -0.47
N ALA A 55 -9.76 12.20 0.72
CA ALA A 55 -11.02 11.53 1.03
C ALA A 55 -12.06 12.57 1.44
N ASN A 56 -13.27 12.47 0.90
CA ASN A 56 -14.40 13.36 1.20
C ASN A 56 -15.65 12.55 1.53
N ALA A 57 -16.29 12.86 2.64
CA ALA A 57 -17.61 12.35 3.01
C ALA A 57 -18.26 13.31 4.03
N ASN A 58 -19.60 13.38 4.04
CA ASN A 58 -20.39 14.15 5.01
C ASN A 58 -19.93 15.61 5.17
N GLY A 59 -19.42 16.23 4.09
CA GLY A 59 -18.91 17.60 4.11
C GLY A 59 -17.55 17.77 4.78
N GLN A 60 -16.87 16.67 5.10
CA GLN A 60 -15.52 16.67 5.69
C GLN A 60 -14.51 16.14 4.70
N ASN A 61 -13.25 16.61 4.83
CA ASN A 61 -12.14 16.19 3.99
C ASN A 61 -10.98 15.70 4.86
N GLN A 62 -10.26 14.68 4.37
CA GLN A 62 -9.08 14.14 5.03
C GLN A 62 -8.08 13.63 4.01
N GLY A 63 -6.79 13.94 4.19
CA GLY A 63 -5.72 13.31 3.43
C GLY A 63 -5.57 11.85 3.82
N VAL A 64 -5.52 10.97 2.83
CA VAL A 64 -5.40 9.52 3.02
C VAL A 64 -4.39 8.92 2.05
N GLU A 65 -3.88 7.75 2.39
CA GLU A 65 -3.01 6.94 1.56
C GLU A 65 -3.75 5.67 1.13
N VAL A 66 -3.87 5.49 -0.18
CA VAL A 66 -4.51 4.32 -0.78
C VAL A 66 -3.45 3.29 -1.12
N PHE A 67 -3.71 2.04 -0.71
CA PHE A 67 -2.95 0.84 -1.05
C PHE A 67 -3.82 -0.05 -1.92
N GLY A 68 -3.45 -0.17 -3.19
CA GLY A 68 -4.08 -1.10 -4.13
C GLY A 68 -3.44 -2.46 -4.01
N GLU A 69 -4.16 -3.42 -3.44
CA GLU A 69 -3.69 -4.78 -3.21
C GLU A 69 -4.71 -5.83 -3.62
N THR A 70 -4.29 -7.08 -3.76
CA THR A 70 -5.22 -8.19 -3.96
C THR A 70 -5.87 -8.63 -2.64
N LEU A 71 -7.09 -9.17 -2.71
CA LEU A 71 -7.74 -9.76 -1.54
C LEU A 71 -6.89 -10.86 -0.87
N ILE A 72 -6.15 -11.63 -1.67
CA ILE A 72 -5.26 -12.70 -1.17
C ILE A 72 -4.14 -12.11 -0.32
N ASP A 73 -3.56 -10.99 -0.76
CA ASP A 73 -2.43 -10.37 -0.07
C ASP A 73 -2.89 -9.64 1.20
N ILE A 74 -4.03 -8.94 1.18
CA ILE A 74 -4.62 -8.33 2.39
C ILE A 74 -4.91 -9.37 3.47
N LYS A 75 -5.41 -10.55 3.09
CA LYS A 75 -5.67 -11.64 4.04
C LYS A 75 -4.42 -12.16 4.76
N LYS A 76 -3.23 -11.85 4.28
CA LYS A 76 -1.96 -12.17 4.93
C LYS A 76 -1.55 -11.15 6.01
N LEU A 77 -2.28 -10.06 6.17
CA LEU A 77 -2.02 -9.01 7.16
C LEU A 77 -2.83 -9.27 8.45
N PRO A 78 -2.25 -9.89 9.50
CA PRO A 78 -3.02 -10.40 10.62
C PRO A 78 -3.73 -9.29 11.42
N LEU A 79 -3.15 -8.09 11.53
CA LEU A 79 -3.79 -6.99 12.25
C LEU A 79 -4.95 -6.36 11.47
N ILE A 80 -4.88 -6.34 10.14
CA ILE A 80 -5.99 -5.89 9.29
C ILE A 80 -7.15 -6.88 9.38
N MET A 81 -6.83 -8.17 9.51
CA MET A 81 -7.80 -9.27 9.56
C MET A 81 -8.33 -9.56 10.96
N SER A 82 -7.98 -8.75 11.98
CA SER A 82 -8.42 -9.00 13.36
C SER A 82 -9.96 -8.93 13.48
N PRO A 83 -10.64 -10.05 13.79
CA PRO A 83 -12.11 -10.08 13.82
C PRO A 83 -12.70 -9.32 15.00
N GLU A 84 -11.92 -9.09 16.05
CA GLU A 84 -12.36 -8.38 17.27
C GLU A 84 -12.36 -6.86 17.08
N LEU A 85 -11.58 -6.36 16.14
CA LEU A 85 -11.33 -4.94 15.92
C LEU A 85 -11.75 -4.46 14.53
N SER A 86 -12.52 -5.28 13.80
CA SER A 86 -12.98 -4.94 12.46
C SER A 86 -14.48 -5.09 12.30
N TYR A 87 -15.02 -4.39 11.32
CA TYR A 87 -16.44 -4.43 10.98
C TYR A 87 -16.59 -4.70 9.48
N GLY A 88 -17.63 -5.47 9.11
CA GLY A 88 -17.92 -5.84 7.74
C GLY A 88 -17.27 -7.15 7.34
N SER A 89 -17.22 -7.42 6.03
CA SER A 89 -16.62 -8.63 5.48
C SER A 89 -15.55 -8.30 4.46
N ILE A 90 -14.34 -8.75 4.73
CA ILE A 90 -13.23 -8.60 3.77
C ILE A 90 -13.49 -9.39 2.48
N ASP A 91 -14.34 -10.42 2.50
CA ASP A 91 -14.71 -11.17 1.29
C ASP A 91 -15.52 -10.31 0.29
N SER A 92 -16.07 -9.19 0.75
CA SER A 92 -16.72 -8.19 -0.12
C SER A 92 -15.74 -7.17 -0.72
N PHE A 93 -14.43 -7.31 -0.48
CA PHE A 93 -13.41 -6.34 -0.86
C PHE A 93 -13.40 -6.00 -2.37
N GLU A 94 -13.65 -6.98 -3.23
CA GLU A 94 -13.73 -6.75 -4.69
C GLU A 94 -14.90 -5.83 -5.12
N LYS A 95 -15.78 -5.43 -4.18
CA LYS A 95 -16.95 -4.57 -4.46
C LYS A 95 -16.78 -3.16 -3.92
N GLY A 96 -15.70 -2.90 -3.17
CA GLY A 96 -15.51 -1.60 -2.54
C GLY A 96 -14.13 -1.46 -1.91
N ILE A 97 -14.04 -0.73 -0.83
CA ILE A 97 -12.79 -0.42 -0.15
C ILE A 97 -12.83 -0.78 1.33
N ALA A 98 -11.64 -1.06 1.87
CA ALA A 98 -11.43 -1.19 3.30
C ALA A 98 -10.77 0.07 3.86
N ILE A 99 -11.30 0.63 4.95
CA ILE A 99 -10.80 1.87 5.54
C ILE A 99 -10.41 1.68 7.01
N GLY A 100 -9.44 2.45 7.47
CA GLY A 100 -9.09 2.50 8.90
C GLY A 100 -10.22 3.09 9.76
N SER A 101 -10.36 2.58 10.98
CA SER A 101 -11.42 3.01 11.92
C SER A 101 -11.36 4.49 12.28
N GLY A 102 -10.17 5.10 12.22
CA GLY A 102 -9.97 6.53 12.41
C GLY A 102 -10.56 7.35 11.28
N ILE A 103 -10.40 6.91 10.01
CA ILE A 103 -11.03 7.54 8.84
C ILE A 103 -12.55 7.44 8.96
N ALA A 104 -13.07 6.25 9.28
CA ALA A 104 -14.51 6.04 9.45
C ALA A 104 -15.09 7.01 10.49
N ARG A 105 -14.41 7.16 11.63
CA ARG A 105 -14.83 8.06 12.71
C ARG A 105 -14.74 9.52 12.34
N SER A 106 -13.64 9.93 11.73
CA SER A 106 -13.37 11.31 11.32
C SER A 106 -14.36 11.81 10.27
N LEU A 107 -14.71 10.95 9.30
CA LEU A 107 -15.62 11.29 8.21
C LEU A 107 -17.08 10.85 8.46
N GLY A 108 -17.38 10.26 9.64
CA GLY A 108 -18.72 9.82 10.00
C GLY A 108 -19.27 8.69 9.11
N LEU A 109 -18.37 7.79 8.66
CA LEU A 109 -18.71 6.70 7.72
C LEU A 109 -19.06 5.40 8.45
N LYS A 110 -19.94 4.63 7.84
CA LYS A 110 -20.35 3.28 8.23
C LYS A 110 -20.20 2.33 7.04
N LEU A 111 -20.35 1.03 7.29
CA LEU A 111 -20.45 0.03 6.23
C LEU A 111 -21.60 0.36 5.28
N GLY A 112 -21.34 0.24 3.98
CA GLY A 112 -22.28 0.56 2.90
C GLY A 112 -22.32 2.04 2.51
N ASP A 113 -21.69 2.93 3.28
CA ASP A 113 -21.59 4.35 2.89
C ASP A 113 -20.60 4.52 1.74
N THR A 114 -20.75 5.60 0.99
CA THR A 114 -19.85 5.96 -0.10
C THR A 114 -18.79 6.96 0.39
N LEU A 115 -17.52 6.61 0.19
CA LEU A 115 -16.38 7.50 0.36
C LEU A 115 -15.94 8.02 -1.01
N THR A 116 -15.88 9.34 -1.19
CA THR A 116 -15.35 9.96 -2.40
C THR A 116 -13.86 10.19 -2.28
N LEU A 117 -13.09 9.65 -3.22
CA LEU A 117 -11.65 9.88 -3.34
C LEU A 117 -11.38 10.87 -4.48
N ILE A 118 -10.50 11.84 -4.21
CA ILE A 118 -10.12 12.91 -5.13
C ILE A 118 -8.61 12.87 -5.32
N SER A 119 -8.16 12.49 -6.52
CA SER A 119 -6.76 12.52 -6.91
C SER A 119 -6.47 13.74 -7.79
N PRO A 120 -5.43 14.53 -7.50
CA PRO A 120 -5.00 15.61 -8.39
C PRO A 120 -4.45 15.07 -9.73
N ASP A 121 -3.87 13.87 -9.72
CA ASP A 121 -3.29 13.20 -10.89
C ASP A 121 -4.38 12.42 -11.67
N GLY A 122 -5.35 13.14 -12.18
CA GLY A 122 -6.48 12.55 -12.88
C GLY A 122 -6.24 12.35 -14.39
N VAL A 123 -7.22 12.69 -15.18
CA VAL A 123 -7.19 12.50 -16.64
C VAL A 123 -6.41 13.63 -17.30
N LYS A 124 -5.40 13.31 -18.11
CA LYS A 124 -4.68 14.28 -18.94
C LYS A 124 -5.61 14.72 -20.08
N THR A 125 -5.85 16.02 -20.20
CA THR A 125 -6.66 16.63 -21.26
C THR A 125 -5.81 17.59 -22.07
N ALA A 126 -6.31 18.03 -23.21
CA ALA A 126 -5.64 19.06 -24.02
C ALA A 126 -5.46 20.41 -23.29
N PHE A 127 -6.20 20.65 -22.20
CA PHE A 127 -6.17 21.86 -21.39
C PHE A 127 -5.47 21.70 -20.05
N GLY A 128 -4.85 20.54 -19.79
CA GLY A 128 -4.19 20.21 -18.53
C GLY A 128 -4.71 18.93 -17.89
N THR A 129 -4.37 18.70 -16.64
CA THR A 129 -4.83 17.53 -15.86
C THR A 129 -6.12 17.88 -15.12
N SER A 130 -7.17 17.08 -15.32
CA SER A 130 -8.42 17.21 -14.54
C SER A 130 -8.36 16.26 -13.35
N PRO A 131 -8.71 16.68 -12.13
CA PRO A 131 -8.77 15.78 -10.99
C PRO A 131 -9.67 14.57 -11.26
N ARG A 132 -9.28 13.42 -10.73
CA ARG A 132 -10.13 12.24 -10.75
C ARG A 132 -10.94 12.19 -9.47
N ILE A 133 -12.26 12.06 -9.60
CA ILE A 133 -13.19 12.02 -8.49
C ILE A 133 -14.06 10.77 -8.64
N ASN A 134 -13.92 9.82 -7.71
CA ASN A 134 -14.68 8.58 -7.71
C ASN A 134 -15.22 8.26 -6.32
N GLY A 135 -16.46 7.75 -6.26
CA GLY A 135 -17.06 7.21 -5.05
C GLY A 135 -16.81 5.70 -4.94
N PHE A 136 -16.49 5.24 -3.73
CA PHE A 136 -16.27 3.83 -3.42
C PHE A 136 -17.09 3.44 -2.20
N GLU A 137 -17.71 2.26 -2.23
CA GLU A 137 -18.46 1.73 -1.11
C GLU A 137 -17.50 1.24 -0.01
N VAL A 138 -17.77 1.58 1.24
CA VAL A 138 -17.03 1.08 2.41
C VAL A 138 -17.56 -0.30 2.77
N VAL A 139 -16.79 -1.35 2.49
CA VAL A 139 -17.19 -2.75 2.74
C VAL A 139 -16.52 -3.37 3.96
N TYR A 140 -15.42 -2.75 4.43
CA TYR A 140 -14.68 -3.22 5.59
C TYR A 140 -14.04 -2.05 6.34
N ILE A 141 -14.13 -2.07 7.67
CA ILE A 141 -13.50 -1.08 8.56
C ILE A 141 -12.58 -1.86 9.50
N PHE A 142 -11.28 -1.58 9.44
CA PHE A 142 -10.28 -2.22 10.28
C PHE A 142 -9.75 -1.29 11.38
N GLN A 143 -9.21 -1.88 12.45
CA GLN A 143 -8.49 -1.17 13.49
C GLN A 143 -7.26 -1.98 13.91
N VAL A 144 -6.08 -1.41 13.70
CA VAL A 144 -4.80 -2.04 14.07
C VAL A 144 -4.21 -1.50 15.37
N GLY A 145 -4.83 -0.46 15.95
CA GLY A 145 -4.37 0.20 17.17
C GLY A 145 -3.18 1.15 16.95
N ARG A 146 -2.87 1.49 15.68
CA ARG A 146 -1.87 2.49 15.34
C ARG A 146 -2.52 3.70 14.70
N TYR A 147 -2.32 4.86 15.33
CA TYR A 147 -2.95 6.11 14.89
C TYR A 147 -2.66 6.47 13.44
N ASP A 148 -1.40 6.33 13.02
CA ASP A 148 -0.94 6.59 11.66
C ASP A 148 -1.65 5.71 10.62
N ILE A 149 -1.86 4.43 10.91
CA ILE A 149 -2.55 3.50 10.01
C ILE A 149 -4.06 3.69 10.07
N ASP A 150 -4.64 3.67 11.26
CA ASP A 150 -6.09 3.75 11.46
C ASP A 150 -6.70 5.06 10.92
N ASN A 151 -5.92 6.15 10.88
CA ASN A 151 -6.38 7.46 10.42
C ASN A 151 -5.98 7.82 8.99
N THR A 152 -5.14 7.04 8.32
CA THR A 152 -4.69 7.43 6.97
C THR A 152 -4.85 6.36 5.91
N ARG A 153 -4.95 5.07 6.29
CA ARG A 153 -4.84 3.98 5.33
C ARG A 153 -6.19 3.51 4.79
N ILE A 154 -6.24 3.38 3.48
CA ILE A 154 -7.33 2.77 2.71
C ILE A 154 -6.74 1.65 1.87
N TYR A 155 -7.40 0.49 1.86
CA TYR A 155 -7.12 -0.57 0.90
C TYR A 155 -8.18 -0.59 -0.18
N MET A 156 -7.74 -0.75 -1.42
CA MET A 156 -8.55 -0.80 -2.63
C MET A 156 -8.15 -2.04 -3.45
N PRO A 157 -9.07 -2.73 -4.15
CA PRO A 157 -8.68 -3.79 -5.08
C PRO A 157 -7.60 -3.32 -6.05
N LEU A 158 -6.56 -4.15 -6.26
CA LEU A 158 -5.40 -3.79 -7.08
C LEU A 158 -5.80 -3.28 -8.48
N ALA A 159 -6.75 -3.95 -9.12
CA ALA A 159 -7.22 -3.58 -10.45
C ALA A 159 -7.88 -2.19 -10.46
N ASP A 160 -8.68 -1.87 -9.43
CA ASP A 160 -9.33 -0.58 -9.30
C ASP A 160 -8.32 0.52 -9.02
N ALA A 161 -7.32 0.25 -8.18
CA ALA A 161 -6.23 1.18 -7.90
C ALA A 161 -5.39 1.46 -9.15
N GLN A 162 -5.08 0.43 -9.95
CA GLN A 162 -4.37 0.60 -11.22
C GLN A 162 -5.13 1.52 -12.18
N ILE A 163 -6.45 1.36 -12.31
CA ILE A 163 -7.30 2.24 -13.12
C ILE A 163 -7.35 3.64 -12.49
N TYR A 164 -7.54 3.72 -11.19
CA TYR A 164 -7.68 5.00 -10.47
C TYR A 164 -6.42 5.87 -10.55
N PHE A 165 -5.23 5.27 -10.49
CA PHE A 165 -3.93 5.97 -10.55
C PHE A 165 -3.26 5.96 -11.94
N ASN A 166 -3.94 5.52 -13.01
CA ASN A 166 -3.41 5.43 -14.38
C ASN A 166 -2.13 4.55 -14.47
N SER A 167 -2.11 3.46 -13.72
CA SER A 167 -0.97 2.52 -13.65
C SER A 167 -1.34 1.11 -14.10
N GLU A 168 -2.26 0.98 -15.07
CA GLU A 168 -2.71 -0.31 -15.60
C GLU A 168 -1.52 -1.17 -16.05
N GLY A 169 -1.51 -2.42 -15.58
CA GLY A 169 -0.43 -3.37 -15.86
C GLY A 169 0.87 -3.11 -15.10
N ARG A 170 0.89 -2.18 -14.16
CA ARG A 170 2.06 -1.81 -13.36
C ARG A 170 1.71 -1.77 -11.87
N VAL A 171 2.74 -1.85 -11.03
CA VAL A 171 2.65 -1.59 -9.59
C VAL A 171 3.78 -0.65 -9.17
N ASP A 172 3.59 0.07 -8.08
CA ASP A 172 4.58 1.04 -7.61
C ASP A 172 5.69 0.37 -6.80
N GLU A 173 5.32 -0.64 -6.02
CA GLU A 173 6.25 -1.34 -5.13
C GLU A 173 5.80 -2.78 -4.86
N PHE A 174 6.71 -3.53 -4.23
CA PHE A 174 6.41 -4.83 -3.62
C PHE A 174 6.59 -4.71 -2.11
N GLU A 175 5.56 -5.06 -1.37
CA GLU A 175 5.66 -5.27 0.08
C GLU A 175 6.06 -6.71 0.36
N VAL A 176 7.11 -6.90 1.17
CA VAL A 176 7.69 -8.21 1.46
C VAL A 176 7.59 -8.51 2.95
N ILE A 177 7.02 -9.67 3.27
CA ILE A 177 7.00 -10.24 4.61
C ILE A 177 7.97 -11.40 4.65
N VAL A 178 8.84 -11.44 5.66
CA VAL A 178 9.87 -12.46 5.85
C VAL A 178 9.65 -13.25 7.13
N ASN A 179 10.21 -14.45 7.19
CA ASN A 179 10.11 -15.33 8.37
C ASN A 179 10.76 -14.71 9.61
N GLU A 180 11.99 -14.22 9.44
CA GLU A 180 12.79 -13.63 10.50
C GLU A 180 13.06 -12.15 10.19
N PRO A 181 12.22 -11.22 10.69
CA PRO A 181 12.38 -9.80 10.42
C PRO A 181 13.72 -9.24 10.91
N GLU A 182 14.34 -9.86 11.90
CA GLU A 182 15.63 -9.44 12.44
C GLU A 182 16.77 -9.63 11.43
N ASP A 183 16.65 -10.60 10.52
CA ASP A 183 17.66 -10.94 9.51
C ASP A 183 17.41 -10.20 8.17
N ILE A 184 16.60 -9.15 8.18
CA ILE A 184 16.18 -8.42 6.97
C ILE A 184 17.37 -7.82 6.20
N ASP A 185 18.46 -7.46 6.88
CA ASP A 185 19.64 -6.89 6.25
C ASP A 185 20.39 -7.89 5.37
N ASP A 186 20.46 -9.15 5.78
CA ASP A 186 21.05 -10.24 4.99
C ASP A 186 20.16 -10.56 3.78
N LEU A 187 18.84 -10.61 3.99
CA LEU A 187 17.87 -10.80 2.92
C LEU A 187 17.87 -9.65 1.91
N LYS A 188 18.13 -8.42 2.33
CA LYS A 188 18.23 -7.23 1.45
C LYS A 188 19.20 -7.45 0.30
N ILE A 189 20.35 -8.10 0.55
CA ILE A 189 21.34 -8.40 -0.49
C ILE A 189 20.78 -9.39 -1.52
N LEU A 190 20.10 -10.44 -1.05
CA LEU A 190 19.49 -11.45 -1.92
C LEU A 190 18.33 -10.85 -2.75
N LEU A 191 17.49 -10.05 -2.13
CA LEU A 191 16.38 -9.35 -2.79
C LEU A 191 16.91 -8.43 -3.89
N LEU A 192 17.94 -7.62 -3.61
CA LEU A 192 18.56 -6.73 -4.62
C LEU A 192 19.16 -7.51 -5.78
N SER A 193 19.79 -8.67 -5.51
CA SER A 193 20.40 -9.49 -6.54
C SER A 193 19.37 -10.10 -7.52
N SER A 194 18.14 -10.28 -7.07
CA SER A 194 17.04 -10.82 -7.88
C SER A 194 16.30 -9.76 -8.71
N MET A 195 16.62 -8.48 -8.50
CA MET A 195 15.96 -7.33 -9.11
C MET A 195 16.85 -6.63 -10.14
N SER A 196 16.27 -5.70 -10.89
CA SER A 196 17.03 -4.80 -11.77
C SER A 196 17.88 -3.83 -10.95
N ASN A 197 18.98 -3.34 -11.53
CA ASN A 197 19.92 -2.40 -10.89
C ASN A 197 19.29 -1.07 -10.43
N SER A 198 18.06 -0.76 -10.81
CA SER A 198 17.33 0.45 -10.40
C SER A 198 16.42 0.24 -9.19
N ALA A 199 16.30 -0.99 -8.68
CA ALA A 199 15.47 -1.28 -7.51
C ALA A 199 16.13 -0.80 -6.23
N LEU A 200 15.31 -0.22 -5.36
CA LEU A 200 15.67 0.23 -4.02
C LEU A 200 14.85 -0.55 -3.00
N ILE A 201 15.43 -0.82 -1.85
CA ILE A 201 14.76 -1.52 -0.75
C ILE A 201 14.80 -0.66 0.49
N TRP A 202 13.63 -0.46 1.08
CA TRP A 202 13.43 0.19 2.37
C TRP A 202 12.90 -0.85 3.36
N THR A 203 13.64 -1.06 4.44
CA THR A 203 13.32 -2.06 5.44
C THR A 203 12.65 -1.44 6.67
N TRP A 204 12.04 -2.27 7.52
CA TRP A 204 11.51 -1.82 8.80
C TRP A 204 12.60 -1.19 9.70
N ARG A 205 13.87 -1.63 9.56
CA ARG A 205 15.01 -1.04 10.26
C ARG A 205 15.31 0.36 9.75
N ASP A 206 15.31 0.56 8.44
CA ASP A 206 15.48 1.89 7.83
C ASP A 206 14.39 2.86 8.32
N ALA A 207 13.14 2.38 8.41
CA ALA A 207 11.99 3.17 8.89
C ALA A 207 12.07 3.54 10.38
N ASN A 208 12.74 2.72 11.20
CA ASN A 208 12.83 2.91 12.65
C ASN A 208 14.25 3.24 13.13
N GLY A 209 15.17 3.59 12.23
CA GLY A 209 16.59 3.79 12.53
C GLY A 209 16.85 4.79 13.66
N GLY A 210 16.12 5.90 13.72
CA GLY A 210 16.24 6.88 14.79
C GLY A 210 15.86 6.31 16.17
N PHE A 211 14.81 5.50 16.24
CA PHE A 211 14.37 4.85 17.47
C PHE A 211 15.36 3.75 17.92
N LEU A 212 15.83 2.93 16.98
CA LEU A 212 16.81 1.87 17.27
C LEU A 212 18.14 2.44 17.76
N ASN A 213 18.61 3.54 17.16
CA ASN A 213 19.82 4.23 17.62
C ASN A 213 19.66 4.81 19.04
N ALA A 214 18.47 5.33 19.38
CA ALA A 214 18.21 5.85 20.72
C ALA A 214 18.27 4.74 21.78
N LEU A 215 17.73 3.56 21.48
CA LEU A 215 17.79 2.39 22.39
C LEU A 215 19.23 1.89 22.60
N GLN A 216 20.07 1.93 21.57
CA GLN A 216 21.48 1.50 21.67
C GLN A 216 22.35 2.49 22.47
N MET A 217 21.90 3.71 22.68
CA MET A 217 22.63 4.72 23.48
C MET A 217 22.31 4.63 24.97
N GLU A 218 21.29 3.85 25.37
CA GLU A 218 20.90 3.67 26.78
C GLU A 218 21.56 2.44 27.44
N ASP A 219 22.23 1.57 26.68
CA ASP A 219 23.02 0.42 27.16
C ASP A 219 24.53 0.79 27.28
#